data_37478d8c8983122e8cbecbaa08fe3367
#
_entry.id   37478d8c8983122e8cbecbaa08fe3367
#
_cell.length_a   1.000
_cell.length_b   1.000
_cell.length_c   1.000
_cell.angle_alpha   90.00
_cell.angle_beta   90.00
_cell.angle_gamma   90.00
#
_symmetry.space_group_name_H-M   'P 1'
#
loop_
_entity.id
_entity.type
_entity.pdbx_description
1 polymer ?
#
loop_
_entity_poly.entity_id
_entity_poly.type
_entity_poly.pdbx_seq_one_letter_code
_entity_poly.pdbx_strand_id
1 'polypeptide(L)'
;MLLDRLIALVLSLVCGPALATSKPAVQPRLYITTEVSAPSSMLDKGRVVGIATDKVREAMNRAGVAYTIDILPWKRAYAAALQRPNACVYSTTRTPEREALFKWVGPTDIAQWVLMARADRKLQLRSLDDARGLRIGTYNGDARDAYLRDRGLTTDPTSNELSNPQKLILGRIDLWAASLRSGSTVLTRYGYDKQIVPVLVFKEIGVYLACNRAVPNDVIGRLNRAFDQMSEDGTGRRIERRYEDWVPAGQVR
;
A
#
# COMPACT_ATOMS: atom_id res chain seq x y z
N MET A 1 56.62 -18.73 77.96
CA MET A 1 56.87 -19.01 76.54
C MET A 1 55.48 -19.09 75.88
N LEU A 2 55.07 -17.97 75.34
CA LEU A 2 53.75 -17.80 74.74
C LEU A 2 53.84 -18.09 73.20
N LEU A 3 52.90 -18.91 72.74
CA LEU A 3 52.75 -19.29 71.36
C LEU A 3 51.62 -18.43 70.76
N ASP A 4 51.98 -17.43 69.92
CA ASP A 4 51.02 -16.63 69.19
C ASP A 4 50.47 -17.42 68.02
N ARG A 5 49.11 -17.57 67.96
CA ARG A 5 48.41 -18.08 66.81
C ARG A 5 47.79 -16.93 66.01
N LEU A 6 48.38 -16.65 64.82
CA LEU A 6 47.83 -15.78 63.83
C LEU A 6 46.67 -16.50 63.10
N ILE A 7 45.45 -15.98 63.25
CA ILE A 7 44.28 -16.40 62.45
C ILE A 7 44.25 -15.52 61.23
N ALA A 8 44.50 -16.08 60.06
CA ALA A 8 44.33 -15.40 58.75
C ALA A 8 42.85 -15.52 58.34
N LEU A 9 42.15 -14.40 58.31
CA LEU A 9 40.77 -14.28 57.81
C LEU A 9 40.76 -14.16 56.27
N VAL A 10 40.38 -15.23 55.56
CA VAL A 10 40.24 -15.24 54.12
C VAL A 10 38.85 -14.69 53.77
N LEU A 11 38.82 -13.45 53.28
CA LEU A 11 37.61 -12.80 52.79
C LEU A 11 37.32 -13.28 51.36
N SER A 12 36.45 -14.23 51.15
CA SER A 12 36.00 -14.71 49.83
C SER A 12 35.04 -13.70 49.21
N LEU A 13 35.49 -12.94 48.20
CA LEU A 13 34.68 -12.02 47.42
C LEU A 13 33.83 -12.84 46.45
N VAL A 14 32.56 -13.04 46.78
CA VAL A 14 31.59 -13.68 45.88
C VAL A 14 31.10 -12.63 44.86
N CYS A 15 31.75 -12.65 43.66
CA CYS A 15 31.31 -11.83 42.51
C CYS A 15 30.07 -12.54 41.86
N GLY A 16 28.88 -12.12 42.26
CA GLY A 16 27.66 -12.60 41.62
C GLY A 16 27.50 -12.05 40.20
N PRO A 17 27.02 -12.83 39.21
CA PRO A 17 26.77 -12.33 37.87
C PRO A 17 25.68 -11.24 37.91
N ALA A 18 26.05 -10.02 37.51
CA ALA A 18 25.10 -8.95 37.30
C ALA A 18 24.20 -9.32 36.10
N LEU A 19 22.96 -9.71 36.38
CA LEU A 19 21.92 -9.83 35.35
C LEU A 19 21.65 -8.43 34.77
N ALA A 20 22.25 -8.16 33.62
CA ALA A 20 21.95 -6.98 32.83
C ALA A 20 20.48 -7.07 32.36
N THR A 21 19.58 -6.43 33.06
CA THR A 21 18.20 -6.21 32.60
C THR A 21 18.25 -5.29 31.39
N SER A 22 18.22 -5.88 30.20
CA SER A 22 18.06 -5.12 28.97
C SER A 22 16.69 -4.44 29.02
N LYS A 23 16.69 -3.11 29.11
CA LYS A 23 15.49 -2.27 29.00
C LYS A 23 14.78 -2.65 27.70
N PRO A 24 13.48 -3.03 27.70
CA PRO A 24 12.78 -3.38 26.47
C PRO A 24 12.89 -2.21 25.52
N ALA A 25 13.46 -2.44 24.35
CA ALA A 25 13.56 -1.41 23.30
C ALA A 25 12.15 -0.95 22.98
N VAL A 26 11.87 0.34 23.22
CA VAL A 26 10.58 0.94 22.85
C VAL A 26 10.44 0.75 21.34
N GLN A 27 9.51 -0.10 20.93
CA GLN A 27 9.25 -0.38 19.51
C GLN A 27 8.78 0.93 18.86
N PRO A 28 9.40 1.36 17.76
CA PRO A 28 9.00 2.60 17.11
C PRO A 28 7.56 2.49 16.62
N ARG A 29 6.76 3.49 16.95
CA ARG A 29 5.42 3.63 16.38
C ARG A 29 5.54 3.92 14.89
N LEU A 30 4.95 3.07 14.04
CA LEU A 30 4.98 3.28 12.59
C LEU A 30 3.99 4.38 12.18
N TYR A 31 4.45 5.26 11.30
CA TYR A 31 3.63 6.22 10.60
C TYR A 31 3.26 5.65 9.23
N ILE A 32 2.00 5.28 9.05
CA ILE A 32 1.52 4.63 7.83
C ILE A 32 0.72 5.62 7.02
N THR A 33 0.97 5.69 5.73
CA THR A 33 0.28 6.58 4.81
C THR A 33 -0.34 5.81 3.65
N THR A 34 -1.35 6.41 3.04
CA THR A 34 -1.99 5.94 1.80
C THR A 34 -2.66 7.11 1.12
N GLU A 35 -3.25 6.88 -0.05
CA GLU A 35 -4.14 7.82 -0.73
C GLU A 35 -5.59 7.34 -0.73
N VAL A 36 -6.52 8.20 -1.14
CA VAL A 36 -7.91 7.78 -1.39
C VAL A 36 -7.96 6.92 -2.65
N SER A 37 -8.34 5.65 -2.48
CA SER A 37 -8.51 4.68 -3.56
C SER A 37 -9.59 3.65 -3.17
N ALA A 38 -10.86 4.07 -3.22
CA ALA A 38 -11.98 3.19 -2.86
C ALA A 38 -12.06 1.97 -3.80
N PRO A 39 -12.42 0.78 -3.27
CA PRO A 39 -12.75 0.44 -1.90
C PRO A 39 -11.53 0.05 -1.05
N SER A 40 -10.29 0.21 -1.54
CA SER A 40 -9.06 -0.20 -0.85
C SER A 40 -8.72 0.71 0.33
N SER A 41 -8.86 2.03 0.17
CA SER A 41 -8.65 3.05 1.19
C SER A 41 -9.54 4.26 0.97
N MET A 42 -10.23 4.70 1.99
CA MET A 42 -11.19 5.80 1.94
C MET A 42 -11.44 6.39 3.32
N LEU A 43 -12.07 7.56 3.37
CA LEU A 43 -12.56 8.16 4.60
C LEU A 43 -14.04 7.84 4.80
N ASP A 44 -14.36 7.28 5.95
CA ASP A 44 -15.73 7.13 6.44
C ASP A 44 -15.83 7.74 7.85
N LYS A 45 -16.69 8.77 7.99
CA LYS A 45 -16.89 9.51 9.26
C LYS A 45 -15.56 9.90 9.93
N GLY A 46 -14.60 10.39 9.15
CA GLY A 46 -13.28 10.81 9.62
C GLY A 46 -12.30 9.69 9.93
N ARG A 47 -12.67 8.42 9.71
CA ARG A 47 -11.80 7.25 9.89
C ARG A 47 -11.32 6.73 8.54
N VAL A 48 -10.07 6.34 8.47
CA VAL A 48 -9.53 5.63 7.30
C VAL A 48 -10.05 4.20 7.35
N VAL A 49 -10.75 3.75 6.31
CA VAL A 49 -11.33 2.40 6.17
C VAL A 49 -11.04 1.85 4.77
N GLY A 50 -11.35 0.59 4.53
CA GLY A 50 -11.22 -0.04 3.22
C GLY A 50 -10.45 -1.36 3.28
N ILE A 51 -10.47 -2.11 2.19
CA ILE A 51 -9.91 -3.45 2.11
C ILE A 51 -8.43 -3.46 2.53
N ALA A 52 -7.61 -2.63 1.89
CA ALA A 52 -6.17 -2.58 2.19
C ALA A 52 -5.92 -1.99 3.58
N THR A 53 -6.71 -0.99 3.99
CA THR A 53 -6.63 -0.39 5.32
C THR A 53 -6.87 -1.42 6.41
N ASP A 54 -7.92 -2.23 6.29
CA ASP A 54 -8.28 -3.22 7.30
C ASP A 54 -7.31 -4.40 7.33
N LYS A 55 -6.78 -4.80 6.15
CA LYS A 55 -5.69 -5.79 6.08
C LYS A 55 -4.43 -5.30 6.79
N VAL A 56 -4.03 -4.05 6.55
CA VAL A 56 -2.85 -3.45 7.22
C VAL A 56 -3.07 -3.35 8.72
N ARG A 57 -4.24 -2.91 9.18
CA ARG A 57 -4.57 -2.87 10.62
C ARG A 57 -4.49 -4.23 11.28
N GLU A 58 -5.07 -5.23 10.64
CA GLU A 58 -5.04 -6.61 11.16
C GLU A 58 -3.59 -7.11 11.26
N ALA A 59 -2.77 -6.87 10.23
CA ALA A 59 -1.37 -7.24 10.25
C ALA A 59 -0.58 -6.52 11.37
N MET A 60 -0.83 -5.22 11.58
CA MET A 60 -0.23 -4.47 12.69
C MET A 60 -0.62 -5.03 14.05
N ASN A 61 -1.91 -5.38 14.23
CA ASN A 61 -2.42 -5.95 15.46
C ASN A 61 -1.76 -7.32 15.76
N ARG A 62 -1.71 -8.22 14.79
CA ARG A 62 -1.05 -9.54 14.92
C ARG A 62 0.44 -9.42 15.19
N ALA A 63 1.10 -8.46 14.53
CA ALA A 63 2.52 -8.22 14.72
C ALA A 63 2.86 -7.50 16.04
N GLY A 64 1.87 -6.99 16.79
CA GLY A 64 2.08 -6.21 18.01
C GLY A 64 2.82 -4.90 17.75
N VAL A 65 2.56 -4.25 16.60
CA VAL A 65 3.22 -3.01 16.18
C VAL A 65 2.29 -1.83 16.38
N ALA A 66 2.70 -0.84 17.16
CA ALA A 66 1.97 0.42 17.31
C ALA A 66 2.07 1.26 16.04
N TYR A 67 0.98 1.90 15.63
CA TYR A 67 0.93 2.67 14.38
C TYR A 67 -0.08 3.82 14.41
N THR A 68 0.03 4.71 13.40
CA THR A 68 -1.01 5.65 12.96
C THR A 68 -1.19 5.50 11.47
N ILE A 69 -2.40 5.79 10.95
CA ILE A 69 -2.69 5.78 9.51
C ILE A 69 -3.28 7.13 9.10
N ASP A 70 -2.68 7.76 8.07
CA ASP A 70 -3.15 9.00 7.47
C ASP A 70 -3.38 8.82 5.96
N ILE A 71 -4.41 9.51 5.43
CA ILE A 71 -4.63 9.66 3.99
C ILE A 71 -4.00 10.96 3.52
N LEU A 72 -3.14 10.87 2.51
CA LEU A 72 -2.44 11.99 1.87
C LEU A 72 -2.55 11.85 0.33
N PRO A 73 -2.37 12.91 -0.44
CA PRO A 73 -2.12 12.77 -1.88
C PRO A 73 -0.93 11.84 -2.15
N TRP A 74 -1.02 10.97 -3.17
CA TRP A 74 -0.06 9.90 -3.44
C TRP A 74 1.41 10.32 -3.31
N LYS A 75 1.81 11.39 -4.02
CA LYS A 75 3.20 11.88 -3.97
C LYS A 75 3.68 12.18 -2.55
N ARG A 76 2.81 12.72 -1.70
CA ARG A 76 3.12 13.05 -0.30
C ARG A 76 3.18 11.77 0.56
N ALA A 77 2.25 10.84 0.36
CA ALA A 77 2.24 9.55 1.04
C ALA A 77 3.53 8.75 0.73
N TYR A 78 3.88 8.67 -0.54
CA TYR A 78 5.09 7.99 -1.02
C TYR A 78 6.37 8.66 -0.51
N ALA A 79 6.46 10.00 -0.61
CA ALA A 79 7.61 10.75 -0.10
C ALA A 79 7.79 10.60 1.42
N ALA A 80 6.70 10.52 2.21
CA ALA A 80 6.79 10.28 3.63
C ALA A 80 7.45 8.93 3.95
N ALA A 81 7.11 7.86 3.22
CA ALA A 81 7.72 6.55 3.39
C ALA A 81 9.19 6.52 2.97
N LEU A 82 9.61 7.32 1.99
CA LEU A 82 11.02 7.46 1.62
C LEU A 82 11.85 8.23 2.65
N GLN A 83 11.28 9.28 3.25
CA GLN A 83 12.05 10.26 4.02
C GLN A 83 12.02 10.03 5.52
N ARG A 84 10.96 9.42 6.07
CA ARG A 84 10.80 9.22 7.51
C ARG A 84 11.23 7.82 7.91
N PRO A 85 12.19 7.66 8.85
CA PRO A 85 12.75 6.35 9.23
C PRO A 85 11.73 5.32 9.75
N ASN A 86 10.59 5.77 10.26
CA ASN A 86 9.52 4.90 10.80
C ASN A 86 8.24 4.92 9.94
N ALA A 87 8.33 5.33 8.68
CA ALA A 87 7.15 5.46 7.83
C ALA A 87 7.00 4.30 6.85
N CYS A 88 5.75 3.98 6.52
CA CYS A 88 5.36 3.05 5.47
C CYS A 88 4.22 3.65 4.63
N VAL A 89 4.08 3.22 3.39
CA VAL A 89 2.95 3.52 2.52
C VAL A 89 2.37 2.23 1.94
N TYR A 90 1.05 2.03 2.03
CA TYR A 90 0.41 0.84 1.46
C TYR A 90 -0.28 1.09 0.13
N SER A 91 -0.80 0.02 -0.48
CA SER A 91 -1.27 -0.02 -1.86
C SER A 91 -0.20 0.38 -2.87
N THR A 92 1.06 0.08 -2.53
CA THR A 92 2.22 0.45 -3.34
C THR A 92 2.59 -0.68 -4.28
N THR A 93 2.59 -0.38 -5.58
CA THR A 93 3.09 -1.31 -6.60
C THR A 93 4.59 -1.53 -6.42
N ARG A 94 5.00 -2.81 -6.30
CA ARG A 94 6.41 -3.19 -6.27
C ARG A 94 6.92 -3.34 -7.70
N THR A 95 7.87 -2.52 -8.09
CA THR A 95 8.50 -2.53 -9.42
C THR A 95 10.02 -2.61 -9.27
N PRO A 96 10.76 -3.01 -10.34
CA PRO A 96 12.22 -3.07 -10.30
C PRO A 96 12.86 -1.74 -9.85
N GLU A 97 12.33 -0.60 -10.30
CA GLU A 97 12.85 0.74 -9.99
C GLU A 97 12.62 1.11 -8.52
N ARG A 98 11.61 0.50 -7.88
CA ARG A 98 11.26 0.75 -6.47
C ARG A 98 11.86 -0.28 -5.53
N GLU A 99 12.37 -1.40 -6.05
CA GLU A 99 12.81 -2.56 -5.26
C GLU A 99 13.79 -2.15 -4.15
N ALA A 100 14.84 -1.42 -4.51
CA ALA A 100 15.88 -0.99 -3.58
C ALA A 100 15.50 0.17 -2.65
N LEU A 101 14.34 0.82 -2.88
CA LEU A 101 13.92 2.01 -2.14
C LEU A 101 13.27 1.69 -0.80
N PHE A 102 12.70 0.50 -0.66
CA PHE A 102 11.88 0.12 0.49
C PHE A 102 12.23 -1.27 1.03
N LYS A 103 11.74 -1.55 2.22
CA LYS A 103 11.51 -2.90 2.72
C LYS A 103 10.04 -3.23 2.49
N TRP A 104 9.77 -4.40 1.92
CA TRP A 104 8.45 -4.78 1.43
C TRP A 104 7.75 -5.75 2.36
N VAL A 105 6.45 -5.51 2.60
CA VAL A 105 5.57 -6.39 3.36
C VAL A 105 4.38 -6.78 2.49
N GLY A 106 4.09 -8.04 2.40
CA GLY A 106 3.01 -8.62 1.58
C GLY A 106 3.50 -9.56 0.49
N PRO A 107 2.71 -9.77 -0.60
CA PRO A 107 1.70 -8.86 -1.16
C PRO A 107 0.47 -8.68 -0.27
N THR A 108 -0.09 -7.47 -0.26
CA THR A 108 -1.33 -7.14 0.46
C THR A 108 -2.55 -7.37 -0.41
N ASP A 109 -2.39 -7.28 -1.73
CA ASP A 109 -3.42 -7.53 -2.76
C ASP A 109 -2.76 -7.70 -4.13
N ILE A 110 -3.55 -8.17 -5.11
CA ILE A 110 -3.20 -8.19 -6.54
C ILE A 110 -4.06 -7.16 -7.26
N ALA A 111 -3.43 -6.26 -8.00
CA ALA A 111 -4.10 -5.25 -8.80
C ALA A 111 -4.04 -5.63 -10.29
N GLN A 112 -5.17 -5.45 -10.99
CA GLN A 112 -5.22 -5.51 -12.44
C GLN A 112 -5.16 -4.10 -13.00
N TRP A 113 -4.15 -3.82 -13.81
CA TRP A 113 -4.04 -2.58 -14.56
C TRP A 113 -4.80 -2.68 -15.86
N VAL A 114 -5.64 -1.71 -16.14
CA VAL A 114 -6.59 -1.72 -17.24
C VAL A 114 -6.53 -0.40 -18.01
N LEU A 115 -6.70 -0.47 -19.33
CA LEU A 115 -7.09 0.66 -20.15
C LEU A 115 -8.62 0.70 -20.23
N MET A 116 -9.19 1.85 -19.93
CA MET A 116 -10.61 2.15 -20.04
C MET A 116 -10.85 3.14 -21.15
N ALA A 117 -11.96 2.98 -21.90
CA ALA A 117 -12.34 3.85 -23.00
C ALA A 117 -13.83 4.22 -22.92
N ARG A 118 -14.23 5.23 -23.71
CA ARG A 118 -15.66 5.48 -23.91
C ARG A 118 -16.31 4.31 -24.63
N ALA A 119 -17.47 3.87 -24.13
CA ALA A 119 -18.21 2.73 -24.66
C ALA A 119 -18.65 2.93 -26.12
N ASP A 120 -19.01 4.17 -26.49
CA ASP A 120 -19.47 4.52 -27.86
C ASP A 120 -18.36 4.41 -28.93
N ARG A 121 -17.08 4.46 -28.51
CA ARG A 121 -15.94 4.28 -29.43
C ARG A 121 -15.71 2.85 -29.85
N LYS A 122 -16.29 1.87 -29.16
CA LYS A 122 -16.19 0.43 -29.45
C LYS A 122 -14.76 -0.04 -29.71
N LEU A 123 -13.78 0.54 -28.99
CA LEU A 123 -12.37 0.18 -29.14
C LEU A 123 -12.15 -1.28 -28.72
N GLN A 124 -11.41 -2.00 -29.55
CA GLN A 124 -10.98 -3.36 -29.27
C GLN A 124 -9.45 -3.40 -29.30
N LEU A 125 -8.84 -3.46 -28.13
CA LEU A 125 -7.39 -3.56 -27.98
C LEU A 125 -7.03 -4.99 -27.59
N ARG A 126 -6.06 -5.57 -28.29
CA ARG A 126 -5.52 -6.92 -27.99
C ARG A 126 -4.21 -6.83 -27.21
N SER A 127 -3.52 -5.70 -27.34
CA SER A 127 -2.23 -5.43 -26.70
C SER A 127 -2.04 -3.93 -26.47
N LEU A 128 -0.99 -3.56 -25.74
CA LEU A 128 -0.60 -2.17 -25.59
C LEU A 128 -0.16 -1.52 -26.90
N ASP A 129 0.32 -2.29 -27.88
CA ASP A 129 0.72 -1.75 -29.19
C ASP A 129 -0.47 -1.17 -29.95
N ASP A 130 -1.67 -1.70 -29.75
CA ASP A 130 -2.90 -1.18 -30.35
C ASP A 130 -3.30 0.20 -29.78
N ALA A 131 -2.70 0.58 -28.64
CA ALA A 131 -2.90 1.90 -28.03
C ALA A 131 -1.90 2.97 -28.53
N ARG A 132 -0.99 2.62 -29.47
CA ARG A 132 -0.05 3.60 -30.05
C ARG A 132 -0.80 4.71 -30.78
N GLY A 133 -0.35 5.95 -30.56
CA GLY A 133 -1.02 7.14 -31.13
C GLY A 133 -2.25 7.61 -30.36
N LEU A 134 -2.74 6.84 -29.37
CA LEU A 134 -3.82 7.27 -28.49
C LEU A 134 -3.26 7.98 -27.25
N ARG A 135 -3.96 9.02 -26.78
CA ARG A 135 -3.61 9.74 -25.54
C ARG A 135 -4.14 9.00 -24.33
N ILE A 136 -3.26 8.60 -23.44
CA ILE A 136 -3.62 7.79 -22.26
C ILE A 136 -3.55 8.67 -21.01
N GLY A 137 -4.69 8.94 -20.39
CA GLY A 137 -4.76 9.62 -19.10
C GLY A 137 -4.14 8.74 -17.99
N THR A 138 -3.25 9.32 -17.21
CA THR A 138 -2.56 8.66 -16.12
C THR A 138 -2.55 9.55 -14.87
N TYR A 139 -1.83 9.15 -13.83
CA TYR A 139 -1.72 9.89 -12.58
C TYR A 139 -0.25 10.15 -12.23
N ASN A 140 0.05 11.38 -11.83
CA ASN A 140 1.40 11.83 -11.53
C ASN A 140 2.10 10.98 -10.44
N GLY A 141 3.23 10.35 -10.81
CA GLY A 141 4.03 9.50 -9.91
C GLY A 141 3.47 8.09 -9.74
N ASP A 142 2.42 7.74 -10.48
CA ASP A 142 1.92 6.38 -10.53
C ASP A 142 2.85 5.48 -11.36
N ALA A 143 2.99 4.22 -10.95
CA ALA A 143 3.81 3.24 -11.66
C ALA A 143 3.25 2.90 -13.06
N ARG A 144 1.94 3.03 -13.27
CA ARG A 144 1.30 2.85 -14.59
C ARG A 144 1.79 3.87 -15.61
N ASP A 145 1.97 5.13 -15.18
CA ASP A 145 2.49 6.19 -16.05
C ASP A 145 3.90 5.87 -16.56
N ALA A 146 4.82 5.56 -15.65
CA ALA A 146 6.17 5.16 -16.01
C ALA A 146 6.16 3.91 -16.92
N TYR A 147 5.41 2.87 -16.54
CA TYR A 147 5.31 1.61 -17.29
C TYR A 147 4.85 1.80 -18.75
N LEU A 148 3.88 2.70 -18.98
CA LEU A 148 3.36 3.00 -20.32
C LEU A 148 4.35 3.85 -21.14
N ARG A 149 4.96 4.86 -20.52
CA ARG A 149 5.99 5.70 -21.18
C ARG A 149 7.21 4.91 -21.59
N ASP A 150 7.69 3.99 -20.75
CA ASP A 150 8.84 3.14 -21.06
C ASP A 150 8.59 2.22 -22.26
N ARG A 151 7.31 2.02 -22.64
CA ARG A 151 6.87 1.30 -23.85
C ARG A 151 6.58 2.20 -25.04
N GLY A 152 6.92 3.48 -24.94
CA GLY A 152 6.74 4.48 -26.00
C GLY A 152 5.30 4.91 -26.21
N LEU A 153 4.42 4.75 -25.21
CA LEU A 153 3.04 5.20 -25.27
C LEU A 153 2.91 6.66 -24.81
N THR A 154 2.00 7.40 -25.43
CA THR A 154 1.74 8.80 -25.08
C THR A 154 0.84 8.90 -23.87
N THR A 155 1.36 9.39 -22.75
CA THR A 155 0.59 9.58 -21.52
C THR A 155 0.29 11.06 -21.26
N ASP A 156 -0.83 11.32 -20.58
CA ASP A 156 -1.28 12.64 -20.12
C ASP A 156 -1.53 12.58 -18.61
N PRO A 157 -0.46 12.71 -17.78
CA PRO A 157 -0.56 12.58 -16.35
C PRO A 157 -1.25 13.77 -15.70
N THR A 158 -2.19 13.49 -14.81
CA THR A 158 -2.92 14.49 -14.01
C THR A 158 -2.49 14.49 -12.55
N SER A 159 -2.68 15.59 -11.84
CA SER A 159 -2.48 15.65 -10.38
C SER A 159 -3.68 15.14 -9.56
N ASN A 160 -4.82 14.90 -10.22
CA ASN A 160 -6.02 14.33 -9.61
C ASN A 160 -6.56 13.22 -10.51
N GLU A 161 -6.39 11.96 -10.10
CA GLU A 161 -6.84 10.81 -10.88
C GLU A 161 -8.34 10.86 -11.22
N LEU A 162 -9.16 11.43 -10.33
CA LEU A 162 -10.61 11.57 -10.53
C LEU A 162 -10.98 12.50 -11.70
N SER A 163 -10.05 13.28 -12.25
CA SER A 163 -10.29 14.08 -13.46
C SER A 163 -10.23 13.25 -14.75
N ASN A 164 -9.62 12.07 -14.73
CA ASN A 164 -9.46 11.26 -15.95
C ASN A 164 -10.79 10.77 -16.56
N PRO A 165 -11.80 10.31 -15.80
CA PRO A 165 -13.12 9.99 -16.36
C PRO A 165 -13.74 11.19 -17.11
N GLN A 166 -13.68 12.40 -16.56
CA GLN A 166 -14.18 13.61 -17.24
C GLN A 166 -13.37 13.94 -18.50
N LYS A 167 -12.02 13.85 -18.43
CA LYS A 167 -11.16 14.05 -19.60
C LYS A 167 -11.51 13.09 -20.72
N LEU A 168 -11.82 11.82 -20.37
CA LEU A 168 -12.21 10.80 -21.31
C LEU A 168 -13.56 11.11 -21.95
N ILE A 169 -14.59 11.49 -21.19
CA ILE A 169 -15.90 11.91 -21.70
C ILE A 169 -15.80 13.13 -22.61
N LEU A 170 -14.97 14.11 -22.25
CA LEU A 170 -14.75 15.31 -23.05
C LEU A 170 -13.81 15.11 -24.26
N GLY A 171 -13.33 13.88 -24.52
CA GLY A 171 -12.44 13.57 -25.63
C GLY A 171 -11.05 14.20 -25.50
N ARG A 172 -10.65 14.66 -24.32
CA ARG A 172 -9.32 15.20 -24.05
C ARG A 172 -8.23 14.13 -23.99
N ILE A 173 -8.61 12.91 -23.61
CA ILE A 173 -7.83 11.67 -23.68
C ILE A 173 -8.66 10.61 -24.40
N ASP A 174 -7.99 9.61 -24.96
CA ASP A 174 -8.63 8.52 -25.69
C ASP A 174 -8.82 7.27 -24.82
N LEU A 175 -7.91 7.08 -23.86
CA LEU A 175 -7.88 5.98 -22.91
C LEU A 175 -7.57 6.52 -21.50
N TRP A 176 -7.97 5.77 -20.48
CA TRP A 176 -7.59 6.01 -19.10
C TRP A 176 -6.95 4.75 -18.51
N ALA A 177 -5.71 4.85 -18.04
CA ALA A 177 -5.03 3.78 -17.34
C ALA A 177 -5.40 3.81 -15.85
N ALA A 178 -6.08 2.78 -15.39
CA ALA A 178 -6.60 2.66 -14.03
C ALA A 178 -6.27 1.29 -13.41
N SER A 179 -6.49 1.14 -12.12
CA SER A 179 -6.69 -0.18 -11.52
C SER A 179 -8.14 -0.59 -11.73
N LEU A 180 -8.41 -1.81 -12.17
CA LEU A 180 -9.76 -2.26 -12.52
C LEU A 180 -10.75 -2.05 -11.36
N ARG A 181 -10.40 -2.49 -10.15
CA ARG A 181 -11.28 -2.37 -8.97
C ARG A 181 -11.59 -0.92 -8.61
N SER A 182 -10.55 -0.09 -8.40
CA SER A 182 -10.78 1.31 -8.00
C SER A 182 -11.34 2.15 -9.14
N GLY A 183 -10.92 1.91 -10.38
CA GLY A 183 -11.49 2.59 -11.55
C GLY A 183 -12.98 2.31 -11.71
N SER A 184 -13.41 1.04 -11.64
CA SER A 184 -14.81 0.68 -11.69
C SER A 184 -15.61 1.31 -10.55
N THR A 185 -15.07 1.33 -9.33
CA THR A 185 -15.73 2.01 -8.19
C THR A 185 -15.91 3.51 -8.43
N VAL A 186 -14.90 4.17 -9.02
CA VAL A 186 -15.00 5.59 -9.41
C VAL A 186 -16.09 5.78 -10.46
N LEU A 187 -16.12 4.93 -11.49
CA LEU A 187 -17.13 5.04 -12.56
C LEU A 187 -18.54 4.89 -12.01
N THR A 188 -18.80 3.87 -11.18
CA THR A 188 -20.09 3.67 -10.52
C THR A 188 -20.45 4.87 -9.64
N ARG A 189 -19.52 5.36 -8.84
CA ARG A 189 -19.77 6.49 -7.93
C ARG A 189 -20.19 7.76 -8.66
N TYR A 190 -19.64 8.03 -9.82
CA TYR A 190 -19.92 9.25 -10.60
C TYR A 190 -20.89 9.04 -11.77
N GLY A 191 -21.47 7.85 -11.91
CA GLY A 191 -22.46 7.54 -12.94
C GLY A 191 -21.87 7.43 -14.35
N TYR A 192 -20.61 7.05 -14.48
CA TYR A 192 -19.91 6.84 -15.75
C TYR A 192 -19.81 5.37 -16.17
N ASP A 193 -20.30 4.44 -15.36
CA ASP A 193 -20.18 2.99 -15.54
C ASP A 193 -20.80 2.45 -16.84
N LYS A 194 -21.80 3.17 -17.42
CA LYS A 194 -22.37 2.86 -18.74
C LYS A 194 -21.65 3.56 -19.90
N GLN A 195 -20.90 4.61 -19.61
CA GLN A 195 -20.26 5.45 -20.62
C GLN A 195 -18.77 5.11 -20.82
N ILE A 196 -18.14 4.54 -19.79
CA ILE A 196 -16.72 4.18 -19.78
C ILE A 196 -16.61 2.70 -19.40
N VAL A 197 -15.89 1.95 -20.23
CA VAL A 197 -15.75 0.49 -20.08
C VAL A 197 -14.28 0.07 -20.15
N PRO A 198 -13.89 -1.02 -19.48
CA PRO A 198 -12.55 -1.60 -19.66
C PRO A 198 -12.43 -2.18 -21.08
N VAL A 199 -11.31 -1.89 -21.75
CA VAL A 199 -11.04 -2.36 -23.12
C VAL A 199 -9.78 -3.24 -23.21
N LEU A 200 -8.90 -3.19 -22.21
CA LEU A 200 -7.70 -4.06 -22.14
C LEU A 200 -7.23 -4.17 -20.69
N VAL A 201 -7.14 -5.39 -20.16
CA VAL A 201 -6.31 -5.66 -18.97
C VAL A 201 -4.88 -5.93 -19.47
N PHE A 202 -3.93 -5.08 -19.13
CA PHE A 202 -2.59 -5.16 -19.68
C PHE A 202 -1.53 -5.64 -18.69
N LYS A 203 -1.86 -5.73 -17.40
CA LYS A 203 -0.94 -6.25 -16.36
C LYS A 203 -1.66 -6.65 -15.09
N GLU A 204 -1.22 -7.75 -14.49
CA GLU A 204 -1.47 -8.07 -13.09
C GLU A 204 -0.20 -7.79 -12.27
N ILE A 205 -0.36 -7.21 -11.09
CA ILE A 205 0.78 -6.82 -10.27
C ILE A 205 0.45 -6.84 -8.78
N GLY A 206 1.41 -7.33 -7.99
CA GLY A 206 1.30 -7.27 -6.53
C GLY A 206 1.40 -5.85 -6.00
N VAL A 207 0.55 -5.52 -5.03
CA VAL A 207 0.66 -4.30 -4.24
C VAL A 207 1.04 -4.64 -2.81
N TYR A 208 1.80 -3.77 -2.18
CA TYR A 208 2.52 -4.04 -0.93
C TYR A 208 2.38 -2.87 0.04
N LEU A 209 2.71 -3.15 1.30
CA LEU A 209 3.10 -2.12 2.25
C LEU A 209 4.61 -1.88 2.09
N ALA A 210 4.98 -0.71 1.57
CA ALA A 210 6.35 -0.29 1.34
C ALA A 210 6.85 0.54 2.53
N CYS A 211 7.82 0.03 3.26
CA CYS A 211 8.35 0.64 4.46
C CYS A 211 9.73 1.25 4.22
N ASN A 212 10.03 2.37 4.90
CA ASN A 212 11.35 2.97 4.90
C ASN A 212 12.42 1.92 5.24
N ARG A 213 13.59 2.03 4.64
CA ARG A 213 14.70 1.09 4.86
C ARG A 213 15.20 1.06 6.31
N ALA A 214 14.98 2.12 7.08
CA ALA A 214 15.34 2.19 8.49
C ALA A 214 14.39 1.44 9.42
N VAL A 215 13.20 1.02 8.94
CA VAL A 215 12.29 0.17 9.75
C VAL A 215 13.01 -1.14 10.09
N PRO A 216 13.04 -1.56 11.38
CA PRO A 216 13.76 -2.75 11.81
C PRO A 216 13.33 -4.03 11.09
N ASN A 217 14.29 -4.91 10.77
CA ASN A 217 14.00 -6.15 10.02
C ASN A 217 13.08 -7.11 10.80
N ASP A 218 13.15 -7.13 12.12
CA ASP A 218 12.24 -7.92 12.96
C ASP A 218 10.78 -7.46 12.83
N VAL A 219 10.55 -6.13 12.73
CA VAL A 219 9.22 -5.55 12.46
C VAL A 219 8.71 -6.00 11.10
N ILE A 220 9.54 -5.88 10.05
CA ILE A 220 9.20 -6.34 8.69
C ILE A 220 8.89 -7.83 8.68
N GLY A 221 9.70 -8.65 9.34
CA GLY A 221 9.48 -10.10 9.44
C GLY A 221 8.18 -10.46 10.18
N ARG A 222 7.84 -9.75 11.28
CA ARG A 222 6.56 -9.97 11.99
C ARG A 222 5.36 -9.60 11.12
N LEU A 223 5.44 -8.50 10.39
CA LEU A 223 4.37 -8.06 9.49
C LEU A 223 4.17 -9.03 8.33
N ASN A 224 5.23 -9.53 7.70
CA ASN A 224 5.11 -10.55 6.66
C ASN A 224 4.44 -11.82 7.20
N ARG A 225 4.89 -12.36 8.33
CA ARG A 225 4.22 -13.50 8.97
C ARG A 225 2.75 -13.26 9.28
N ALA A 226 2.38 -12.03 9.66
CA ALA A 226 0.98 -11.68 9.89
C ALA A 226 0.14 -11.76 8.60
N PHE A 227 0.68 -11.31 7.45
CA PHE A 227 0.01 -11.46 6.15
C PHE A 227 -0.08 -12.93 5.72
N ASP A 228 0.97 -13.72 5.91
CA ASP A 228 0.95 -15.16 5.62
C ASP A 228 -0.17 -15.85 6.43
N GLN A 229 -0.23 -15.62 7.74
CA GLN A 229 -1.29 -16.13 8.62
C GLN A 229 -2.69 -15.70 8.18
N MET A 230 -2.87 -14.43 7.76
CA MET A 230 -4.16 -13.93 7.25
C MET A 230 -4.57 -14.60 5.95
N SER A 231 -3.63 -15.02 5.13
CA SER A 231 -3.88 -15.82 3.93
C SER A 231 -4.32 -17.23 4.28
N GLU A 232 -3.60 -17.89 5.19
CA GLU A 232 -3.85 -19.27 5.64
C GLU A 232 -5.19 -19.43 6.36
N ASP A 233 -5.50 -18.54 7.32
CA ASP A 233 -6.74 -18.61 8.10
C ASP A 233 -7.95 -17.95 7.42
N GLY A 234 -7.80 -17.44 6.20
CA GLY A 234 -8.85 -16.81 5.39
C GLY A 234 -9.31 -15.45 5.89
N THR A 235 -8.58 -14.80 6.82
CA THR A 235 -8.94 -13.46 7.32
C THR A 235 -8.88 -12.43 6.19
N GLY A 236 -7.90 -12.52 5.30
CA GLY A 236 -7.82 -11.63 4.13
C GLY A 236 -9.09 -11.66 3.30
N ARG A 237 -9.58 -12.86 2.95
CA ARG A 237 -10.86 -13.04 2.22
C ARG A 237 -12.08 -12.56 3.00
N ARG A 238 -12.12 -12.75 4.34
CA ARG A 238 -13.23 -12.21 5.16
C ARG A 238 -13.26 -10.68 5.14
N ILE A 239 -12.07 -10.04 5.12
CA ILE A 239 -11.99 -8.58 5.00
C ILE A 239 -12.51 -8.14 3.63
N GLU A 240 -12.09 -8.78 2.54
CA GLU A 240 -12.54 -8.45 1.17
C GLU A 240 -14.05 -8.52 1.03
N ARG A 241 -14.67 -9.61 1.50
CA ARG A 241 -16.13 -9.80 1.45
C ARG A 241 -16.93 -8.69 2.12
N ARG A 242 -16.39 -8.03 3.16
CA ARG A 242 -17.08 -6.88 3.81
C ARG A 242 -17.27 -5.68 2.89
N TYR A 243 -16.53 -5.65 1.79
CA TYR A 243 -16.52 -4.54 0.83
C TYR A 243 -17.04 -4.92 -0.56
N GLU A 244 -17.53 -6.17 -0.76
CA GLU A 244 -18.07 -6.61 -2.05
C GLU A 244 -19.32 -5.80 -2.44
N ASP A 245 -20.22 -5.54 -1.49
CA ASP A 245 -21.44 -4.76 -1.67
C ASP A 245 -21.28 -3.29 -1.20
N TRP A 246 -20.04 -2.86 -0.97
CA TRP A 246 -19.82 -1.50 -0.48
C TRP A 246 -20.19 -0.46 -1.55
N VAL A 247 -21.25 0.32 -1.27
CA VAL A 247 -21.67 1.47 -2.06
C VAL A 247 -21.27 2.74 -1.30
N PRO A 248 -20.62 3.74 -1.96
CA PRO A 248 -20.29 5.00 -1.33
C PRO A 248 -21.52 5.67 -0.71
N ALA A 249 -21.42 6.09 0.56
CA ALA A 249 -22.47 6.88 1.18
C ALA A 249 -22.72 8.16 0.37
N GLY A 250 -23.96 8.36 -0.12
CA GLY A 250 -24.35 9.50 -0.98
C GLY A 250 -25.07 9.10 -2.26
N GLN A 251 -25.19 7.79 -2.56
CA GLN A 251 -26.10 7.26 -3.61
C GLN A 251 -27.27 6.49 -3.00
N VAL A 252 -27.98 7.10 -2.04
CA VAL A 252 -29.39 6.73 -1.81
C VAL A 252 -30.18 7.60 -2.77
N ARG A 253 -30.81 6.96 -3.72
CA ARG A 253 -31.75 7.56 -4.69
C ARG A 253 -32.96 8.18 -3.98
#